data_56441cd7c999d4feb7453d96e0b5a280
#
_entry.id   56441cd7c999d4feb7453d96e0b5a280
#
_cell.length_a   1.000
_cell.length_b   1.000
_cell.length_c   1.000
_cell.angle_alpha   90.00
_cell.angle_beta   90.00
_cell.angle_gamma   90.00
#
_symmetry.space_group_name_H-M   'P 1'
#
loop_
_entity.id
_entity.type
_entity.pdbx_description
1 polymer ?
#
loop_
_entity_poly.entity_id
_entity_poly.type
_entity_poly.pdbx_seq_one_letter_code
_entity_poly.pdbx_strand_id
1 'polypeptide(L)'
;MNRREFFKRGFKASFIYPPYYKDKKDFIKCNECESKDCFITCNEKIIKIIENRPTLNFSNSGCTFCDECAINCKYGVLKVEYKKEKIAQMIINPNKCIAWNKTICFSCYDICEENAIIYKGMFNPVIDLDKCIGCGFCVSVCVANSIEIKGI
;
A
#
# COMPACT_ATOMS: atom_id res chain seq x y z
N MET A 1 31.20 19.89 3.12
CA MET A 1 29.94 19.17 2.93
C MET A 1 28.85 20.21 2.71
N ASN A 2 28.30 20.24 1.50
CA ASN A 2 27.39 21.29 1.06
C ASN A 2 25.95 20.93 1.46
N ARG A 3 25.26 21.79 2.18
CA ARG A 3 23.85 21.63 2.64
C ARG A 3 22.86 21.27 1.50
N ARG A 4 23.24 21.52 0.24
CA ARG A 4 22.42 21.20 -0.95
C ARG A 4 22.46 19.73 -1.39
N GLU A 5 23.42 18.95 -0.94
CA GLU A 5 23.51 17.52 -1.29
C GLU A 5 22.64 16.64 -0.40
N PHE A 6 22.25 17.12 0.79
CA PHE A 6 21.38 16.38 1.71
C PHE A 6 19.94 16.26 1.18
N PHE A 7 19.49 17.21 0.37
CA PHE A 7 18.16 17.18 -0.25
C PHE A 7 18.09 16.38 -1.56
N LYS A 8 19.20 15.90 -2.10
CA LYS A 8 19.26 15.10 -3.35
C LYS A 8 19.25 13.58 -3.12
N ARG A 9 19.19 13.10 -1.89
CA ARG A 9 18.74 11.72 -1.62
C ARG A 9 17.24 11.69 -1.82
N GLY A 10 16.84 11.74 -3.09
CA GLY A 10 15.47 11.55 -3.49
C GLY A 10 14.98 10.24 -2.86
N PHE A 11 13.98 10.34 -2.00
CA PHE A 11 13.08 9.24 -1.75
C PHE A 11 12.68 8.75 -3.14
N LYS A 12 13.23 7.63 -3.59
CA LYS A 12 12.63 6.86 -4.67
C LYS A 12 11.28 6.48 -4.11
N ALA A 13 10.25 7.24 -4.49
CA ALA A 13 8.89 6.87 -4.21
C ALA A 13 8.74 5.45 -4.75
N SER A 14 8.70 4.46 -3.87
CA SER A 14 8.47 3.09 -4.30
C SER A 14 7.02 3.05 -4.71
N PHE A 15 6.77 3.02 -6.02
CA PHE A 15 5.41 2.87 -6.54
C PHE A 15 4.84 1.54 -6.06
N ILE A 16 3.71 1.60 -5.40
CA ILE A 16 2.95 0.42 -4.98
C ILE A 16 1.85 0.22 -6.02
N TYR A 17 1.88 -0.89 -6.72
CA TYR A 17 0.94 -1.20 -7.79
C TYR A 17 -0.22 -2.08 -7.30
N PRO A 18 -1.39 -2.03 -7.96
CA PRO A 18 -2.46 -3.00 -7.74
C PRO A 18 -1.96 -4.44 -7.93
N PRO A 19 -2.45 -5.43 -7.17
CA PRO A 19 -1.85 -6.78 -7.11
C PRO A 19 -2.13 -7.68 -8.32
N TYR A 20 -2.44 -7.13 -9.48
CA TYR A 20 -2.94 -7.86 -10.65
C TYR A 20 -2.04 -7.76 -11.89
N TYR A 21 -0.77 -7.43 -11.73
CA TYR A 21 0.18 -7.32 -12.85
C TYR A 21 1.15 -8.49 -12.90
N LYS A 22 1.57 -8.86 -14.11
CA LYS A 22 2.59 -9.89 -14.32
C LYS A 22 3.99 -9.31 -14.17
N ASP A 23 4.31 -8.29 -14.95
CA ASP A 23 5.62 -7.62 -14.93
C ASP A 23 5.42 -6.09 -14.84
N LYS A 24 6.34 -5.43 -14.13
CA LYS A 24 6.36 -3.96 -14.03
C LYS A 24 6.62 -3.27 -15.38
N LYS A 25 7.21 -3.97 -16.34
CA LYS A 25 7.43 -3.47 -17.70
C LYS A 25 6.13 -3.30 -18.48
N ASP A 26 5.11 -4.10 -18.18
CA ASP A 26 3.81 -4.03 -18.87
C ASP A 26 3.10 -2.70 -18.64
N PHE A 27 3.44 -1.97 -17.58
CA PHE A 27 2.88 -0.64 -17.30
C PHE A 27 3.22 0.42 -18.37
N ILE A 28 4.13 0.14 -19.30
CA ILE A 28 4.36 1.03 -20.45
C ILE A 28 3.10 1.18 -21.31
N LYS A 29 2.27 0.15 -21.39
CA LYS A 29 0.99 0.17 -22.12
C LYS A 29 -0.02 1.15 -21.50
N CYS A 30 0.16 1.50 -20.23
CA CYS A 30 -0.67 2.49 -19.57
C CYS A 30 -0.51 3.90 -20.17
N ASN A 31 0.57 4.18 -20.91
CA ASN A 31 0.75 5.46 -21.59
C ASN A 31 -0.29 5.66 -22.70
N GLU A 32 -0.75 4.59 -23.32
CA GLU A 32 -1.76 4.60 -24.39
C GLU A 32 -3.20 4.57 -23.83
N CYS A 33 -3.34 4.29 -22.53
CA CYS A 33 -4.65 4.19 -21.89
C CYS A 33 -5.18 5.58 -21.51
N GLU A 34 -6.14 6.10 -22.26
CA GLU A 34 -6.78 7.40 -21.98
C GLU A 34 -7.84 7.27 -20.88
N SER A 35 -8.63 6.19 -20.88
CA SER A 35 -9.79 6.05 -20.00
C SER A 35 -9.44 5.84 -18.52
N LYS A 36 -8.28 5.21 -18.23
CA LYS A 36 -7.84 4.88 -16.85
C LYS A 36 -8.94 4.20 -16.02
N ASP A 37 -9.66 3.24 -16.60
CA ASP A 37 -10.83 2.60 -15.98
C ASP A 37 -10.49 1.99 -14.62
N CYS A 38 -9.26 1.47 -14.43
CA CYS A 38 -8.80 0.96 -13.14
C CYS A 38 -8.88 2.00 -12.00
N PHE A 39 -8.66 3.28 -12.31
CA PHE A 39 -8.81 4.37 -11.36
C PHE A 39 -10.29 4.66 -11.04
N ILE A 40 -11.15 4.64 -12.07
CA ILE A 40 -12.57 5.00 -11.95
C ILE A 40 -13.33 3.89 -11.21
N THR A 41 -13.03 2.62 -11.48
CA THR A 41 -13.75 1.46 -10.94
C THR A 41 -13.31 1.06 -9.52
N CYS A 42 -12.26 1.68 -8.99
CA CYS A 42 -11.81 1.39 -7.63
C CYS A 42 -12.77 1.96 -6.59
N ASN A 43 -13.58 1.11 -5.96
CA ASN A 43 -14.55 1.50 -4.94
C ASN A 43 -13.89 2.18 -3.73
N GLU A 44 -12.71 1.70 -3.32
CA GLU A 44 -11.93 2.24 -2.21
C GLU A 44 -11.21 3.55 -2.56
N LYS A 45 -11.19 3.93 -3.86
CA LYS A 45 -10.55 5.16 -4.36
C LYS A 45 -9.07 5.30 -3.98
N ILE A 46 -8.40 4.18 -3.79
CA ILE A 46 -6.98 4.12 -3.41
C ILE A 46 -6.03 4.17 -4.61
N ILE A 47 -6.53 3.95 -5.82
CA ILE A 47 -5.71 4.06 -7.03
C ILE A 47 -5.52 5.53 -7.38
N LYS A 48 -4.28 5.92 -7.62
CA LYS A 48 -3.87 7.22 -8.16
C LYS A 48 -3.09 6.98 -9.45
N ILE A 49 -3.24 7.86 -10.42
CA ILE A 49 -2.44 7.79 -11.65
C ILE A 49 -1.23 8.69 -11.49
N ILE A 50 -0.05 8.09 -11.42
CA ILE A 50 1.24 8.76 -11.31
C ILE A 50 2.11 8.30 -12.48
N GLU A 51 2.66 9.22 -13.24
CA GLU A 51 3.43 8.92 -14.46
C GLU A 51 2.69 7.94 -15.39
N ASN A 52 1.40 8.19 -15.61
CA ASN A 52 0.46 7.37 -16.39
C ASN A 52 0.22 5.94 -15.85
N ARG A 53 0.72 5.59 -14.67
CA ARG A 53 0.61 4.24 -14.07
C ARG A 53 -0.33 4.24 -12.87
N PRO A 54 -1.11 3.18 -12.67
CA PRO A 54 -1.91 3.03 -11.46
C PRO A 54 -0.98 2.77 -10.26
N THR A 55 -1.12 3.58 -9.23
CA THR A 55 -0.34 3.50 -7.99
C THR A 55 -1.29 3.53 -6.82
N LEU A 56 -1.06 2.68 -5.81
CA LEU A 56 -1.89 2.63 -4.61
C LEU A 56 -1.47 3.68 -3.59
N ASN A 57 -2.47 4.35 -3.05
CA ASN A 57 -2.33 5.30 -1.95
C ASN A 57 -3.30 4.89 -0.83
N PHE A 58 -2.76 4.51 0.31
CA PHE A 58 -3.53 3.99 1.44
C PHE A 58 -3.89 5.03 2.50
N SER A 59 -3.84 6.32 2.17
CA SER A 59 -4.12 7.39 3.13
C SER A 59 -5.55 7.36 3.68
N ASN A 60 -6.52 6.91 2.89
CA ASN A 60 -7.95 6.94 3.26
C ASN A 60 -8.58 5.56 3.41
N SER A 61 -8.06 4.54 2.74
CA SER A 61 -8.58 3.18 2.78
C SER A 61 -7.51 2.18 2.36
N GLY A 62 -7.84 0.89 2.38
CA GLY A 62 -7.01 -0.21 1.92
C GLY A 62 -7.56 -0.90 0.68
N CYS A 63 -6.85 -1.91 0.17
CA CYS A 63 -7.29 -2.73 -0.95
C CYS A 63 -8.12 -3.93 -0.44
N THR A 64 -9.33 -4.06 -0.95
CA THR A 64 -10.24 -5.19 -0.65
C THR A 64 -10.02 -6.40 -1.56
N PHE A 65 -9.08 -6.35 -2.49
CA PHE A 65 -8.84 -7.40 -3.49
C PHE A 65 -10.09 -7.76 -4.31
N CYS A 66 -10.92 -6.76 -4.62
CA CYS A 66 -12.23 -6.91 -5.31
C CYS A 66 -12.14 -7.22 -6.80
N ASP A 67 -10.95 -7.30 -7.38
CA ASP A 67 -10.67 -7.61 -8.79
C ASP A 67 -11.13 -6.54 -9.81
N GLU A 68 -11.93 -5.53 -9.42
CA GLU A 68 -12.53 -4.54 -10.32
C GLU A 68 -11.51 -3.80 -11.21
N CYS A 69 -10.37 -3.40 -10.67
CA CYS A 69 -9.34 -2.72 -11.45
C CYS A 69 -8.71 -3.62 -12.53
N ALA A 70 -8.69 -4.95 -12.29
CA ALA A 70 -8.19 -5.93 -13.23
C ALA A 70 -9.24 -6.27 -14.31
N ILE A 71 -10.51 -6.44 -13.93
CA ILE A 71 -11.62 -6.73 -14.82
C ILE A 71 -11.80 -5.60 -15.84
N ASN A 72 -11.66 -4.36 -15.40
CA ASN A 72 -11.88 -3.17 -16.23
C ASN A 72 -10.61 -2.68 -16.96
N CYS A 73 -9.49 -3.40 -16.88
CA CYS A 73 -8.26 -3.01 -17.57
C CYS A 73 -8.29 -3.39 -19.06
N LYS A 74 -8.65 -2.46 -19.93
CA LYS A 74 -8.75 -2.68 -21.38
C LYS A 74 -7.45 -3.11 -22.06
N TYR A 75 -6.31 -2.65 -21.54
CA TYR A 75 -4.99 -2.95 -22.13
C TYR A 75 -4.37 -4.25 -21.59
N GLY A 76 -5.06 -4.93 -20.67
CA GLY A 76 -4.62 -6.22 -20.12
C GLY A 76 -3.32 -6.15 -19.32
N VAL A 77 -2.97 -4.98 -18.81
CA VAL A 77 -1.83 -4.79 -17.89
C VAL A 77 -2.17 -5.40 -16.53
N LEU A 78 -3.39 -5.14 -16.06
CA LEU A 78 -3.95 -5.76 -14.86
C LEU A 78 -4.90 -6.87 -15.31
N LYS A 79 -4.74 -8.06 -14.73
CA LYS A 79 -5.60 -9.22 -14.98
C LYS A 79 -5.79 -10.03 -13.71
N VAL A 80 -6.98 -10.57 -13.52
CA VAL A 80 -7.31 -11.41 -12.35
C VAL A 80 -6.39 -12.61 -12.23
N GLU A 81 -5.98 -13.20 -13.36
CA GLU A 81 -5.05 -14.35 -13.40
C GLU A 81 -3.65 -14.05 -12.85
N TYR A 82 -3.27 -12.76 -12.76
CA TYR A 82 -1.98 -12.32 -12.20
C TYR A 82 -2.09 -11.87 -10.75
N LYS A 83 -3.20 -12.16 -10.09
CA LYS A 83 -3.45 -11.78 -8.70
C LYS A 83 -2.33 -12.27 -7.78
N LYS A 84 -1.74 -11.33 -7.06
CA LYS A 84 -0.69 -11.60 -6.06
C LYS A 84 -1.31 -11.67 -4.68
N GLU A 85 -0.77 -12.53 -3.83
CA GLU A 85 -1.21 -12.68 -2.44
C GLU A 85 -0.81 -11.48 -1.57
N LYS A 86 0.26 -10.77 -1.96
CA LYS A 86 0.75 -9.59 -1.24
C LYS A 86 0.90 -8.39 -2.16
N ILE A 87 0.49 -7.22 -1.67
CA ILE A 87 0.65 -5.94 -2.36
C ILE A 87 1.97 -5.28 -1.98
N ALA A 88 2.25 -5.21 -0.69
CA ALA A 88 3.39 -4.52 -0.13
C ALA A 88 3.76 -5.09 1.24
N GLN A 89 4.93 -4.74 1.73
CA GLN A 89 5.33 -5.02 3.10
C GLN A 89 5.02 -3.80 3.97
N MET A 90 4.26 -4.02 5.05
CA MET A 90 3.96 -3.00 6.05
C MET A 90 4.91 -3.11 7.22
N ILE A 91 5.41 -1.98 7.70
CA ILE A 91 6.38 -1.90 8.80
C ILE A 91 5.93 -0.83 9.79
N ILE A 92 5.83 -1.17 11.07
CA ILE A 92 5.55 -0.18 12.11
C ILE A 92 6.88 0.47 12.52
N ASN A 93 6.93 1.81 12.43
CA ASN A 93 8.06 2.58 12.92
C ASN A 93 7.87 2.85 14.43
N PRO A 94 8.70 2.24 15.32
CA PRO A 94 8.55 2.38 16.75
C PRO A 94 8.67 3.82 17.26
N ASN A 95 9.47 4.63 16.59
CA ASN A 95 9.69 6.03 17.00
C ASN A 95 8.46 6.91 16.76
N LYS A 96 7.61 6.56 15.81
CA LYS A 96 6.39 7.30 15.49
C LYS A 96 5.15 6.70 16.16
N CYS A 97 5.14 5.38 16.38
CA CYS A 97 3.98 4.68 16.91
C CYS A 97 3.69 5.06 18.37
N ILE A 98 2.50 5.57 18.64
CA ILE A 98 2.11 5.97 19.99
C ILE A 98 2.03 4.78 20.94
N ALA A 99 1.67 3.59 20.47
CA ALA A 99 1.66 2.39 21.30
C ALA A 99 3.08 1.93 21.71
N TRP A 100 4.08 2.15 20.87
CA TRP A 100 5.49 1.96 21.25
C TRP A 100 5.96 3.01 22.27
N ASN A 101 5.30 4.18 22.28
CA ASN A 101 5.56 5.26 23.23
C ASN A 101 4.60 5.21 24.44
N LYS A 102 4.12 4.03 24.82
CA LYS A 102 3.32 3.74 26.01
C LYS A 102 1.95 4.43 26.07
N THR A 103 1.39 4.77 24.92
CA THR A 103 0.00 5.24 24.80
C THR A 103 -0.86 4.09 24.30
N ILE A 104 -2.00 3.83 24.92
CA ILE A 104 -2.92 2.77 24.50
C ILE A 104 -3.49 3.12 23.11
N CYS A 105 -3.27 2.25 22.13
CA CYS A 105 -3.78 2.38 20.78
C CYS A 105 -3.88 1.02 20.10
N PHE A 106 -5.06 0.67 19.61
CA PHE A 106 -5.34 -0.59 18.92
C PHE A 106 -5.88 -0.40 17.50
N SER A 107 -5.90 0.83 16.96
CA SER A 107 -6.54 1.15 15.67
C SER A 107 -6.11 0.24 14.52
N CYS A 108 -4.82 0.00 14.38
CA CYS A 108 -4.31 -0.88 13.33
C CYS A 108 -4.62 -2.37 13.57
N TYR A 109 -4.69 -2.78 14.84
CA TYR A 109 -5.04 -4.13 15.25
C TYR A 109 -6.51 -4.42 14.94
N ASP A 110 -7.41 -3.53 15.34
CA ASP A 110 -8.87 -3.73 15.22
C ASP A 110 -9.33 -3.84 13.76
N ILE A 111 -8.63 -3.16 12.84
CA ILE A 111 -8.98 -3.17 11.41
C ILE A 111 -8.34 -4.31 10.63
N CYS A 112 -7.38 -5.03 11.20
CA CYS A 112 -6.63 -6.05 10.48
C CYS A 112 -7.40 -7.38 10.40
N GLU A 113 -8.10 -7.62 9.28
CA GLU A 113 -8.85 -8.85 9.04
C GLU A 113 -7.95 -10.09 9.01
N GLU A 114 -6.68 -9.95 8.58
CA GLU A 114 -5.71 -11.04 8.53
C GLU A 114 -5.11 -11.38 9.91
N ASN A 115 -5.48 -10.64 10.96
CA ASN A 115 -4.90 -10.79 12.29
C ASN A 115 -3.35 -10.80 12.27
N ALA A 116 -2.77 -9.99 11.39
CA ALA A 116 -1.33 -9.89 11.20
C ALA A 116 -0.64 -8.95 12.20
N ILE A 117 -1.41 -8.16 12.97
CA ILE A 117 -0.83 -7.25 13.95
C ILE A 117 -0.88 -7.88 15.33
N ILE A 118 0.29 -8.05 15.94
CA ILE A 118 0.47 -8.75 17.20
C ILE A 118 0.99 -7.77 18.24
N TYR A 119 0.33 -7.70 19.39
CA TYR A 119 0.79 -6.94 20.54
C TYR A 119 1.61 -7.83 21.49
N LYS A 120 2.78 -7.36 21.87
CA LYS A 120 3.56 -7.95 22.96
C LYS A 120 3.15 -7.29 24.29
N GLY A 121 2.08 -7.81 24.90
CA GLY A 121 1.42 -7.20 26.05
C GLY A 121 0.44 -6.09 25.61
N MET A 122 0.39 -4.98 26.34
CA MET A 122 -0.50 -3.85 26.06
C MET A 122 0.07 -2.85 25.05
N PHE A 123 1.35 -2.98 24.72
CA PHE A 123 2.11 -2.04 23.90
C PHE A 123 2.94 -2.80 22.86
N ASN A 124 3.71 -2.05 22.07
CA ASN A 124 4.70 -2.58 21.13
C ASN A 124 4.10 -3.49 20.04
N PRO A 125 3.13 -3.01 19.23
CA PRO A 125 2.60 -3.78 18.13
C PRO A 125 3.70 -4.10 17.10
N VAL A 126 3.66 -5.32 16.58
CA VAL A 126 4.50 -5.78 15.48
C VAL A 126 3.63 -6.38 14.38
N ILE A 127 4.11 -6.36 13.15
CA ILE A 127 3.42 -6.97 12.01
C ILE A 127 4.04 -8.34 11.74
N ASP A 128 3.21 -9.37 11.76
CA ASP A 128 3.55 -10.70 11.28
C ASP A 128 3.56 -10.68 9.75
N LEU A 129 4.75 -10.73 9.17
CA LEU A 129 4.92 -10.61 7.73
C LEU A 129 4.42 -11.83 6.95
N ASP A 130 4.25 -12.97 7.60
CA ASP A 130 3.72 -14.17 6.95
C ASP A 130 2.21 -14.09 6.78
N LYS A 131 1.52 -13.41 7.70
CA LYS A 131 0.08 -13.18 7.64
C LYS A 131 -0.29 -11.91 6.88
N CYS A 132 0.57 -10.90 6.91
CA CYS A 132 0.28 -9.59 6.32
C CYS A 132 0.25 -9.67 4.79
N ILE A 133 -0.89 -9.37 4.19
CA ILE A 133 -1.09 -9.29 2.73
C ILE A 133 -0.81 -7.90 2.16
N GLY A 134 -0.50 -6.91 3.01
CA GLY A 134 -0.19 -5.55 2.57
C GLY A 134 -1.39 -4.79 2.02
N CYS A 135 -2.59 -5.06 2.50
CA CYS A 135 -3.84 -4.42 2.04
C CYS A 135 -3.92 -2.91 2.32
N GLY A 136 -3.21 -2.41 3.33
CA GLY A 136 -3.08 -0.99 3.63
C GLY A 136 -4.14 -0.39 4.55
N PHE A 137 -5.16 -1.13 5.01
CA PHE A 137 -6.16 -0.60 5.94
C PHE A 137 -5.55 -0.07 7.24
N CYS A 138 -4.54 -0.72 7.77
CA CYS A 138 -3.83 -0.27 8.97
C CYS A 138 -3.16 1.10 8.77
N VAL A 139 -2.74 1.43 7.55
CA VAL A 139 -2.15 2.74 7.22
C VAL A 139 -3.20 3.84 7.34
N SER A 140 -4.41 3.61 6.79
CA SER A 140 -5.49 4.61 6.76
C SER A 140 -5.99 5.02 8.13
N VAL A 141 -5.91 4.13 9.13
CA VAL A 141 -6.39 4.38 10.50
C VAL A 141 -5.29 4.81 11.48
N CYS A 142 -4.04 4.81 11.04
CA CYS A 142 -2.92 5.16 11.91
C CYS A 142 -2.82 6.66 12.14
N VAL A 143 -3.27 7.13 13.30
CA VAL A 143 -3.26 8.56 13.66
C VAL A 143 -1.87 9.18 13.73
N ALA A 144 -0.84 8.35 13.94
CA ALA A 144 0.56 8.79 14.06
C ALA A 144 1.34 8.64 12.74
N ASN A 145 0.71 8.16 11.66
CA ASN A 145 1.38 7.84 10.40
C ASN A 145 2.66 7.01 10.61
N SER A 146 2.59 6.04 11.51
CA SER A 146 3.74 5.23 11.92
C SER A 146 3.94 3.98 11.06
N ILE A 147 3.01 3.66 10.15
CA ILE A 147 3.12 2.49 9.29
C ILE A 147 3.75 2.89 7.98
N GLU A 148 4.93 2.36 7.74
CA GLU A 148 5.71 2.57 6.52
C GLU A 148 5.41 1.45 5.52
N ILE A 149 5.40 1.79 4.23
CA ILE A 149 5.06 0.89 3.14
C ILE A 149 6.29 0.65 2.30
N LYS A 150 6.67 -0.60 2.14
CA LYS A 150 7.75 -1.02 1.26
C LYS A 150 7.20 -1.86 0.12
N GLY A 151 7.47 -1.45 -1.11
CA GLY A 151 7.14 -2.24 -2.30
C GLY A 151 7.90 -3.57 -2.35
N ILE A 152 7.28 -4.58 -2.92
CA ILE A 152 7.84 -5.91 -3.16
C ILE A 152 8.08 -6.16 -4.65
#